data_c76c4f7c4cc9d81391b089453601da09
#
_entry.id   c76c4f7c4cc9d81391b089453601da09
#
_cell.length_a   1.000
_cell.length_b   1.000
_cell.length_c   1.000
_cell.angle_alpha   90.00
_cell.angle_beta   90.00
_cell.angle_gamma   90.00
#
_symmetry.space_group_name_H-M   'P 1'
#
loop_
_entity.id
_entity.type
_entity.pdbx_description
1 polymer ?
#
loop_
_entity_poly.entity_id
_entity_poly.type
_entity_poly.pdbx_seq_one_letter_code
_entity_poly.pdbx_strand_id
1 'polypeptide(L)'
;MFNYFSIGNFTSLLTVDANNLNFLRLPKVVFLASNFAGGAHGYPLNCENYSIKDRIKMTNIEKNFQKQTKTKYLNIINPKYFLPYAGFFKEKLKRDLIYIKHNKKNKVNDYANICNKKNIDLLNVEKTRKFIFKNQRLIKQEIYKGKYFNDLNEKDYLKYFINKYKIIDHKYIEEYFKNSNFHDGSTLYISLSNANFTKNELNFKINFLDKINFKIINNDKLKKELKISKSFYYFK
;
A
#
# COMPACT_ATOMS: atom_id res chain seq x y z
N MET A 1 -1.41 14.03 -1.25
CA MET A 1 -2.12 14.84 -2.29
C MET A 1 -3.60 14.53 -2.20
N PHE A 2 -4.48 15.48 -2.36
CA PHE A 2 -5.92 15.27 -2.53
C PHE A 2 -6.39 16.03 -3.77
N ASN A 3 -7.46 15.54 -4.39
CA ASN A 3 -8.04 16.17 -5.57
C ASN A 3 -9.47 16.62 -5.22
N TYR A 4 -9.75 17.88 -5.47
CA TYR A 4 -11.08 18.46 -5.40
C TYR A 4 -11.52 18.85 -6.82
N PHE A 5 -12.71 18.49 -7.20
CA PHE A 5 -13.29 18.89 -8.48
C PHE A 5 -14.80 19.07 -8.37
N SER A 6 -15.36 19.91 -9.24
CA SER A 6 -16.80 20.14 -9.33
C SER A 6 -17.27 20.03 -10.78
N ILE A 7 -18.47 19.48 -10.96
CA ILE A 7 -19.19 19.45 -12.23
C ILE A 7 -20.57 20.02 -11.92
N GLY A 8 -20.79 21.29 -12.32
CA GLY A 8 -21.97 22.04 -11.87
C GLY A 8 -22.00 22.10 -10.35
N ASN A 9 -23.11 21.71 -9.75
CA ASN A 9 -23.29 21.68 -8.29
C ASN A 9 -22.79 20.38 -7.63
N PHE A 10 -22.25 19.42 -8.36
CA PHE A 10 -21.73 18.18 -7.82
C PHE A 10 -20.25 18.34 -7.48
N THR A 11 -19.96 18.41 -6.19
CA THR A 11 -18.61 18.60 -5.67
C THR A 11 -18.05 17.32 -5.12
N SER A 12 -16.83 16.99 -5.48
CA SER A 12 -16.17 15.74 -5.13
C SER A 12 -14.81 15.98 -4.50
N LEU A 13 -14.50 15.23 -3.45
CA LEU A 13 -13.20 15.20 -2.79
C LEU A 13 -12.64 13.79 -2.80
N LEU A 14 -11.47 13.62 -3.41
CA LEU A 14 -10.70 12.39 -3.43
C LEU A 14 -9.47 12.57 -2.56
N THR A 15 -9.42 11.91 -1.41
CA THR A 15 -8.33 12.13 -0.44
C THR A 15 -7.11 11.25 -0.69
N VAL A 16 -7.21 10.22 -1.53
CA VAL A 16 -6.13 9.25 -1.79
C VAL A 16 -5.39 8.89 -0.50
N ASP A 17 -4.14 9.32 -0.33
CA ASP A 17 -3.31 9.10 0.86
C ASP A 17 -3.23 10.32 1.79
N ALA A 18 -4.05 11.35 1.53
CA ALA A 18 -4.06 12.53 2.39
C ALA A 18 -4.72 12.21 3.74
N ASN A 19 -3.91 12.24 4.80
CA ASN A 19 -4.37 12.02 6.18
C ASN A 19 -4.53 13.33 6.97
N ASN A 20 -4.03 14.46 6.41
CA ASN A 20 -4.15 15.79 7.01
C ASN A 20 -4.84 16.73 6.02
N LEU A 21 -6.12 16.98 6.23
CA LEU A 21 -6.89 17.93 5.44
C LEU A 21 -7.06 19.24 6.21
N ASN A 22 -6.86 20.36 5.51
CA ASN A 22 -7.25 21.66 6.07
C ASN A 22 -8.75 21.87 5.87
N PHE A 23 -9.54 21.43 6.84
CA PHE A 23 -11.00 21.46 6.78
C PHE A 23 -11.58 22.88 6.69
N LEU A 24 -10.87 23.90 7.18
CA LEU A 24 -11.31 25.29 7.14
C LEU A 24 -11.38 25.86 5.71
N ARG A 25 -10.67 25.24 4.78
CA ARG A 25 -10.60 25.67 3.37
C ARG A 25 -11.36 24.75 2.42
N LEU A 26 -12.06 23.73 2.95
CA LEU A 26 -12.83 22.83 2.09
C LEU A 26 -14.21 23.42 1.82
N PRO A 27 -14.62 23.54 0.55
CA PRO A 27 -15.99 23.87 0.21
C PRO A 27 -16.94 22.73 0.59
N LYS A 28 -18.25 22.96 0.44
CA LYS A 28 -19.24 21.89 0.65
C LYS A 28 -18.97 20.72 -0.28
N VAL A 29 -18.80 19.52 0.26
CA VAL A 29 -18.51 18.29 -0.47
C VAL A 29 -19.77 17.44 -0.53
N VAL A 30 -20.19 17.06 -1.74
CA VAL A 30 -21.32 16.14 -1.97
C VAL A 30 -20.83 14.69 -1.96
N PHE A 31 -19.66 14.44 -2.55
CA PHE A 31 -19.09 13.10 -2.71
C PHE A 31 -17.68 13.04 -2.14
N LEU A 32 -17.47 12.17 -1.16
CA LEU A 32 -16.17 11.91 -0.57
C LEU A 32 -15.70 10.51 -0.97
N ALA A 33 -14.57 10.40 -1.65
CA ALA A 33 -13.87 9.14 -1.83
C ALA A 33 -12.56 9.15 -1.05
N SER A 34 -12.32 8.10 -0.26
CA SER A 34 -11.15 8.00 0.59
C SER A 34 -10.62 6.57 0.68
N ASN A 35 -9.29 6.42 0.73
CA ASN A 35 -8.71 5.14 1.09
C ASN A 35 -9.13 4.79 2.54
N PHE A 36 -9.35 3.52 2.82
CA PHE A 36 -9.96 3.13 4.11
C PHE A 36 -9.33 1.91 4.77
N ALA A 37 -8.75 1.02 3.97
CA ALA A 37 -8.36 -0.28 4.47
C ALA A 37 -7.05 -0.26 5.25
N GLY A 38 -6.09 0.59 4.87
CA GLY A 38 -4.72 0.53 5.37
C GLY A 38 -3.98 -0.72 4.90
N GLY A 39 -2.69 -0.81 5.19
CA GLY A 39 -1.91 -2.05 5.04
C GLY A 39 -1.72 -2.60 3.62
N ALA A 40 -1.98 -1.82 2.58
CA ALA A 40 -1.83 -2.28 1.20
C ALA A 40 -0.37 -2.64 0.84
N HIS A 41 0.59 -2.02 1.50
CA HIS A 41 2.04 -2.23 1.31
C HIS A 41 2.65 -3.18 2.35
N GLY A 42 1.83 -3.84 3.18
CA GLY A 42 2.28 -4.81 4.18
C GLY A 42 2.93 -4.22 5.44
N TYR A 43 3.10 -2.90 5.54
CA TYR A 43 3.63 -2.27 6.76
C TYR A 43 2.63 -2.43 7.92
N PRO A 44 3.07 -2.68 9.12
CA PRO A 44 4.45 -2.96 9.57
C PRO A 44 4.83 -4.44 9.57
N LEU A 45 4.01 -5.33 9.01
CA LEU A 45 4.27 -6.77 9.02
C LEU A 45 5.55 -7.17 8.25
N ASN A 46 5.99 -6.34 7.31
CA ASN A 46 7.23 -6.53 6.55
C ASN A 46 8.50 -6.03 7.27
N CYS A 47 8.36 -5.40 8.44
CA CYS A 47 9.49 -4.86 9.19
C CYS A 47 10.11 -5.93 10.09
N GLU A 48 11.01 -6.74 9.55
CA GLU A 48 11.60 -7.90 10.26
C GLU A 48 12.50 -7.53 11.45
N ASN A 49 12.86 -6.28 11.61
CA ASN A 49 13.59 -5.76 12.77
C ASN A 49 12.74 -5.70 14.06
N TYR A 50 11.42 -5.85 13.94
CA TYR A 50 10.53 -5.94 15.09
C TYR A 50 10.09 -7.39 15.33
N SER A 51 9.76 -7.72 16.60
CA SER A 51 9.18 -9.00 16.91
C SER A 51 7.83 -9.21 16.20
N ILE A 52 7.43 -10.44 15.93
CA ILE A 52 6.11 -10.73 15.31
C ILE A 52 4.98 -10.16 16.16
N LYS A 53 5.08 -10.22 17.49
CA LYS A 53 4.10 -9.67 18.43
C LYS A 53 3.95 -8.15 18.25
N ASP A 54 5.07 -7.44 18.15
CA ASP A 54 5.04 -5.99 17.96
C ASP A 54 4.50 -5.59 16.60
N ARG A 55 4.88 -6.31 15.54
CA ARG A 55 4.34 -6.09 14.19
C ARG A 55 2.82 -6.25 14.16
N ILE A 56 2.28 -7.28 14.78
CA ILE A 56 0.82 -7.51 14.88
C ILE A 56 0.15 -6.38 15.67
N LYS A 57 0.74 -5.97 16.80
CA LYS A 57 0.25 -4.86 17.60
C LYS A 57 0.19 -3.56 16.78
N MET A 58 1.28 -3.22 16.09
CA MET A 58 1.34 -2.03 15.24
C MET A 58 0.34 -2.07 14.08
N THR A 59 0.14 -3.24 13.46
CA THR A 59 -0.88 -3.44 12.40
C THR A 59 -2.29 -3.11 12.91
N ASN A 60 -2.61 -3.53 14.14
CA ASN A 60 -3.92 -3.22 14.74
C ASN A 60 -4.05 -1.74 15.07
N ILE A 61 -2.98 -1.08 15.54
CA ILE A 61 -2.95 0.37 15.79
C ILE A 61 -3.20 1.11 14.47
N GLU A 62 -2.49 0.76 13.41
CA GLU A 62 -2.63 1.38 12.09
C GLU A 62 -4.06 1.23 11.53
N LYS A 63 -4.63 0.04 11.62
CA LYS A 63 -6.02 -0.22 11.24
C LYS A 63 -7.01 0.70 11.99
N ASN A 64 -6.85 0.83 13.32
CA ASN A 64 -7.71 1.66 14.15
C ASN A 64 -7.51 3.15 13.83
N PHE A 65 -6.27 3.59 13.65
CA PHE A 65 -5.94 4.95 13.25
C PHE A 65 -6.60 5.32 11.91
N GLN A 66 -6.52 4.47 10.90
CA GLN A 66 -7.20 4.69 9.62
C GLN A 66 -8.71 4.81 9.80
N LYS A 67 -9.33 3.94 10.58
CA LYS A 67 -10.77 4.01 10.88
C LYS A 67 -11.15 5.32 11.57
N GLN A 68 -10.41 5.71 12.60
CA GLN A 68 -10.66 6.96 13.36
C GLN A 68 -10.49 8.19 12.46
N THR A 69 -9.44 8.23 11.64
CA THR A 69 -9.19 9.33 10.71
C THR A 69 -10.35 9.51 9.72
N LYS A 70 -10.84 8.41 9.14
CA LYS A 70 -11.97 8.48 8.19
C LYS A 70 -13.29 8.81 8.91
N THR A 71 -13.48 8.32 10.10
CA THR A 71 -14.62 8.73 10.96
C THR A 71 -14.59 10.23 11.25
N LYS A 72 -13.42 10.78 11.55
CA LYS A 72 -13.23 12.25 11.71
C LYS A 72 -13.59 12.99 10.42
N TYR A 73 -13.17 12.51 9.26
CA TYR A 73 -13.52 13.12 7.97
C TYR A 73 -15.03 13.14 7.75
N LEU A 74 -15.70 12.00 7.97
CA LEU A 74 -17.14 11.92 7.83
C LEU A 74 -17.89 12.88 8.80
N ASN A 75 -17.36 13.06 10.01
CA ASN A 75 -17.95 13.98 10.97
C ASN A 75 -17.84 15.46 10.57
N ILE A 76 -16.68 15.86 10.02
CA ILE A 76 -16.38 17.26 9.69
C ILE A 76 -16.94 17.63 8.32
N ILE A 77 -16.69 16.79 7.30
CA ILE A 77 -17.09 17.08 5.91
C ILE A 77 -18.58 16.87 5.72
N ASN A 78 -19.15 15.89 6.40
CA ASN A 78 -20.56 15.47 6.31
C ASN A 78 -21.04 15.38 4.85
N PRO A 79 -20.39 14.57 4.00
CA PRO A 79 -20.76 14.46 2.59
C PRO A 79 -22.11 13.73 2.44
N LYS A 80 -22.79 13.90 1.31
CA LYS A 80 -23.98 13.11 1.02
C LYS A 80 -23.64 11.65 0.69
N TYR A 81 -22.51 11.43 0.00
CA TYR A 81 -22.05 10.10 -0.40
C TYR A 81 -20.64 9.86 0.09
N PHE A 82 -20.41 8.68 0.64
CA PHE A 82 -19.07 8.21 1.00
C PHE A 82 -18.71 6.96 0.23
N LEU A 83 -17.60 7.01 -0.51
CA LEU A 83 -17.01 5.91 -1.24
C LEU A 83 -15.69 5.51 -0.60
N PRO A 84 -15.65 4.50 0.29
CA PRO A 84 -14.40 3.90 0.70
C PRO A 84 -13.79 3.12 -0.46
N TYR A 85 -12.59 3.49 -0.89
CA TYR A 85 -11.90 2.85 -2.01
C TYR A 85 -10.46 2.50 -1.67
N ALA A 86 -9.82 1.68 -2.50
CA ALA A 86 -8.46 1.14 -2.31
C ALA A 86 -8.33 0.17 -1.13
N GLY A 87 -7.24 -0.57 -1.10
CA GLY A 87 -6.93 -1.50 -0.02
C GLY A 87 -7.67 -2.84 -0.06
N PHE A 88 -8.35 -3.16 -1.15
CA PHE A 88 -9.04 -4.46 -1.34
C PHE A 88 -8.08 -5.61 -1.67
N PHE A 89 -6.81 -5.33 -1.81
CA PHE A 89 -5.79 -6.34 -2.07
C PHE A 89 -5.82 -7.43 -1.00
N LYS A 90 -5.78 -8.69 -1.44
CA LYS A 90 -5.71 -9.87 -0.58
C LYS A 90 -4.46 -10.66 -0.96
N GLU A 91 -3.63 -10.89 0.00
CA GLU A 91 -2.46 -11.75 -0.10
C GLU A 91 -2.93 -13.20 -0.31
N LYS A 92 -2.28 -13.95 -1.24
CA LYS A 92 -2.70 -15.32 -1.59
C LYS A 92 -1.55 -16.32 -1.60
N LEU A 93 -0.30 -15.83 -1.67
CA LEU A 93 0.87 -16.68 -1.78
C LEU A 93 1.26 -17.29 -0.44
N LYS A 94 1.71 -18.53 -0.42
CA LYS A 94 2.18 -19.19 0.80
C LYS A 94 3.33 -18.46 1.49
N ARG A 95 4.19 -17.76 0.73
CA ARG A 95 5.24 -16.90 1.30
C ARG A 95 4.70 -15.76 2.15
N ASP A 96 3.46 -15.35 1.91
CA ASP A 96 2.82 -14.20 2.55
C ASP A 96 1.93 -14.61 3.73
N LEU A 97 2.16 -15.79 4.33
CA LEU A 97 1.33 -16.33 5.41
C LEU A 97 1.16 -15.37 6.60
N ILE A 98 2.18 -14.60 6.94
CA ILE A 98 2.10 -13.61 8.02
C ILE A 98 1.05 -12.53 7.70
N TYR A 99 0.99 -12.08 6.44
CA TYR A 99 0.02 -11.08 5.99
C TYR A 99 -1.38 -11.69 5.91
N ILE A 100 -1.52 -12.87 5.31
CA ILE A 100 -2.80 -13.60 5.23
C ILE A 100 -3.42 -13.75 6.62
N LYS A 101 -2.59 -14.09 7.61
CA LYS A 101 -3.03 -14.36 8.97
C LYS A 101 -3.31 -13.10 9.78
N HIS A 102 -2.50 -12.08 9.62
CA HIS A 102 -2.46 -10.93 10.54
C HIS A 102 -2.81 -9.57 9.92
N ASN A 103 -2.77 -9.41 8.59
CA ASN A 103 -3.12 -8.14 7.95
C ASN A 103 -4.64 -7.96 7.85
N LYS A 104 -5.26 -7.68 9.00
CA LYS A 104 -6.71 -7.46 9.12
C LYS A 104 -7.06 -6.03 8.74
N LYS A 105 -7.44 -5.82 7.49
CA LYS A 105 -7.84 -4.51 6.96
C LYS A 105 -9.25 -4.10 7.41
N ASN A 106 -9.54 -2.81 7.40
CA ASN A 106 -10.91 -2.33 7.56
C ASN A 106 -11.77 -2.80 6.37
N LYS A 107 -13.07 -2.95 6.60
CA LYS A 107 -14.07 -3.30 5.60
C LYS A 107 -14.98 -2.10 5.34
N VAL A 108 -15.64 -2.07 4.20
CA VAL A 108 -16.62 -1.02 3.87
C VAL A 108 -17.68 -0.90 4.98
N ASN A 109 -18.19 -2.02 5.45
CA ASN A 109 -19.21 -2.04 6.51
C ASN A 109 -18.74 -1.52 7.88
N ASP A 110 -17.45 -1.39 8.13
CA ASP A 110 -16.94 -0.79 9.38
C ASP A 110 -17.32 0.68 9.54
N TYR A 111 -17.75 1.32 8.45
CA TYR A 111 -18.22 2.70 8.41
C TYR A 111 -19.75 2.86 8.40
N ALA A 112 -20.50 1.77 8.33
CA ALA A 112 -21.95 1.81 8.24
C ALA A 112 -22.61 2.58 9.40
N ASN A 113 -22.15 2.34 10.64
CA ASN A 113 -22.71 3.01 11.82
C ASN A 113 -22.58 4.54 11.76
N ILE A 114 -21.40 5.06 11.38
CA ILE A 114 -21.20 6.52 11.31
C ILE A 114 -21.96 7.10 10.13
N CYS A 115 -22.00 6.41 9.01
CA CYS A 115 -22.76 6.84 7.83
C CYS A 115 -24.27 6.93 8.15
N ASN A 116 -24.83 5.90 8.79
CA ASN A 116 -26.23 5.89 9.19
C ASN A 116 -26.57 7.03 10.17
N LYS A 117 -25.72 7.24 11.20
CA LYS A 117 -25.91 8.34 12.17
C LYS A 117 -25.90 9.73 11.54
N LYS A 118 -25.24 9.88 10.40
CA LYS A 118 -25.06 11.16 9.70
C LYS A 118 -25.91 11.29 8.44
N ASN A 119 -26.75 10.31 8.13
CA ASN A 119 -27.51 10.25 6.88
C ASN A 119 -26.63 10.33 5.63
N ILE A 120 -25.47 9.66 5.68
CA ILE A 120 -24.51 9.56 4.56
C ILE A 120 -24.75 8.26 3.84
N ASP A 121 -24.95 8.31 2.53
CA ASP A 121 -25.07 7.12 1.70
C ASP A 121 -23.70 6.44 1.53
N LEU A 122 -23.52 5.28 2.17
CA LEU A 122 -22.30 4.47 2.07
C LEU A 122 -22.31 3.68 0.77
N LEU A 123 -21.38 3.99 -0.14
CA LEU A 123 -21.26 3.33 -1.45
C LEU A 123 -20.30 2.14 -1.37
N ASN A 124 -20.72 1.00 -1.91
CA ASN A 124 -19.92 -0.23 -1.84
C ASN A 124 -19.32 -0.59 -3.21
N VAL A 125 -18.02 -0.30 -3.37
CA VAL A 125 -17.27 -0.62 -4.60
C VAL A 125 -16.92 -2.11 -4.74
N GLU A 126 -17.00 -2.91 -3.68
CA GLU A 126 -16.78 -4.36 -3.77
C GLU A 126 -17.88 -5.06 -4.55
N LYS A 127 -19.07 -4.47 -4.58
CA LYS A 127 -20.26 -5.04 -5.26
C LYS A 127 -20.69 -4.25 -6.48
N THR A 128 -20.30 -2.99 -6.60
CA THR A 128 -20.82 -2.06 -7.61
C THR A 128 -19.71 -1.63 -8.56
N ARG A 129 -19.94 -1.88 -9.84
CA ARG A 129 -19.02 -1.52 -10.93
C ARG A 129 -19.07 -0.04 -11.28
N LYS A 130 -20.26 0.56 -11.22
CA LYS A 130 -20.49 1.92 -11.68
C LYS A 130 -21.61 2.59 -10.89
N PHE A 131 -21.37 3.83 -10.52
CA PHE A 131 -22.36 4.72 -9.91
C PHE A 131 -22.67 5.85 -10.88
N ILE A 132 -23.95 6.13 -11.13
CA ILE A 132 -24.40 7.20 -12.03
C ILE A 132 -25.16 8.22 -11.20
N PHE A 133 -24.70 9.47 -11.24
CA PHE A 133 -25.31 10.58 -10.53
C PHE A 133 -25.95 11.56 -11.53
N LYS A 134 -27.09 12.15 -11.14
CA LYS A 134 -27.73 13.26 -11.84
C LYS A 134 -28.30 14.23 -10.77
N ASN A 135 -28.03 15.53 -10.92
CA ASN A 135 -28.49 16.57 -9.98
C ASN A 135 -28.23 16.20 -8.50
N GLN A 136 -26.99 15.82 -8.19
CA GLN A 136 -26.55 15.38 -6.86
C GLN A 136 -27.29 14.15 -6.30
N ARG A 137 -28.03 13.40 -7.12
CA ARG A 137 -28.71 12.17 -6.72
C ARG A 137 -28.07 10.97 -7.41
N LEU A 138 -27.88 9.89 -6.66
CA LEU A 138 -27.54 8.59 -7.20
C LEU A 138 -28.77 8.00 -7.90
N ILE A 139 -28.71 7.88 -9.23
CA ILE A 139 -29.85 7.41 -10.03
C ILE A 139 -29.73 5.95 -10.46
N LYS A 140 -28.50 5.43 -10.52
CA LYS A 140 -28.25 4.04 -10.92
C LYS A 140 -26.98 3.49 -10.32
N GLN A 141 -27.04 2.21 -9.96
CA GLN A 141 -25.88 1.40 -9.60
C GLN A 141 -25.82 0.17 -10.50
N GLU A 142 -24.68 -0.09 -11.11
CA GLU A 142 -24.44 -1.29 -11.88
C GLU A 142 -23.61 -2.27 -11.06
N ILE A 143 -24.21 -3.40 -10.68
CA ILE A 143 -23.58 -4.44 -9.87
C ILE A 143 -22.69 -5.31 -10.77
N TYR A 144 -21.56 -5.77 -10.23
CA TYR A 144 -20.73 -6.76 -10.91
C TYR A 144 -21.52 -8.05 -11.15
N LYS A 145 -21.53 -8.49 -12.39
CA LYS A 145 -22.04 -9.81 -12.78
C LYS A 145 -20.84 -10.72 -13.02
N GLY A 146 -20.60 -11.68 -12.12
CA GLY A 146 -19.51 -12.64 -12.25
C GLY A 146 -18.17 -12.20 -11.63
N LYS A 147 -17.11 -12.96 -11.87
CA LYS A 147 -15.75 -12.63 -11.41
C LYS A 147 -15.17 -11.51 -12.27
N TYR A 148 -14.77 -10.41 -11.66
CA TYR A 148 -14.22 -9.25 -12.35
C TYR A 148 -12.81 -9.50 -12.91
N PHE A 149 -12.05 -10.39 -12.26
CA PHE A 149 -10.74 -10.84 -12.70
C PHE A 149 -10.66 -12.35 -12.55
N ASN A 150 -10.07 -13.01 -13.52
CA ASN A 150 -9.58 -14.37 -13.34
C ASN A 150 -8.30 -14.26 -12.51
N ASP A 151 -8.42 -14.55 -11.22
CA ASP A 151 -7.25 -14.67 -10.36
C ASP A 151 -6.37 -15.81 -10.90
N LEU A 152 -5.12 -15.50 -11.19
CA LEU A 152 -4.12 -16.54 -11.39
C LEU A 152 -4.00 -17.36 -10.11
N ASN A 153 -3.90 -18.68 -10.23
CA ASN A 153 -3.54 -19.50 -9.08
C ASN A 153 -2.07 -19.22 -8.70
N GLU A 154 -1.67 -19.60 -7.49
CA GLU A 154 -0.33 -19.33 -6.97
C GLU A 154 0.78 -19.84 -7.92
N LYS A 155 0.61 -21.05 -8.49
CA LYS A 155 1.58 -21.68 -9.36
C LYS A 155 1.76 -20.91 -10.67
N ASP A 156 0.67 -20.50 -11.30
CA ASP A 156 0.70 -19.72 -12.54
C ASP A 156 1.25 -18.31 -12.30
N TYR A 157 0.90 -17.68 -11.18
CA TYR A 157 1.44 -16.40 -10.78
C TYR A 157 2.97 -16.47 -10.57
N LEU A 158 3.46 -17.45 -9.84
CA LEU A 158 4.90 -17.66 -9.64
C LEU A 158 5.62 -17.94 -10.96
N LYS A 159 5.04 -18.78 -11.83
CA LYS A 159 5.60 -19.06 -13.15
C LYS A 159 5.68 -17.80 -14.02
N TYR A 160 4.64 -16.97 -14.00
CA TYR A 160 4.64 -15.67 -14.68
C TYR A 160 5.77 -14.77 -14.17
N PHE A 161 5.90 -14.64 -12.84
CA PHE A 161 6.94 -13.84 -12.22
C PHE A 161 8.35 -14.34 -12.53
N ILE A 162 8.59 -15.66 -12.40
CA ILE A 162 9.87 -16.26 -12.72
C ILE A 162 10.22 -16.01 -14.19
N ASN A 163 9.28 -16.18 -15.11
CA ASN A 163 9.53 -15.94 -16.53
C ASN A 163 9.80 -14.47 -16.85
N LYS A 164 9.08 -13.55 -16.19
CA LYS A 164 9.22 -12.11 -16.40
C LYS A 164 10.55 -11.56 -15.87
N TYR A 165 11.04 -12.10 -14.75
CA TYR A 165 12.25 -11.63 -14.07
C TYR A 165 13.39 -12.64 -14.11
N LYS A 166 13.42 -13.46 -15.15
CA LYS A 166 14.33 -14.58 -15.29
C LYS A 166 15.81 -14.19 -15.37
N ILE A 167 16.10 -12.96 -15.73
CA ILE A 167 17.44 -12.42 -15.86
C ILE A 167 17.49 -11.08 -15.14
N ILE A 168 18.01 -11.09 -13.91
CA ILE A 168 18.45 -9.84 -13.29
C ILE A 168 19.90 -9.66 -13.72
N ASP A 169 20.12 -8.80 -14.71
CA ASP A 169 21.47 -8.40 -15.06
C ASP A 169 22.02 -7.49 -13.96
N HIS A 170 22.97 -8.00 -13.18
CA HIS A 170 23.61 -7.21 -12.12
C HIS A 170 24.32 -5.96 -12.65
N LYS A 171 24.72 -5.95 -13.91
CA LYS A 171 25.30 -4.77 -14.57
C LYS A 171 24.29 -3.64 -14.68
N TYR A 172 23.02 -3.95 -14.98
CA TYR A 172 21.96 -2.95 -15.01
C TYR A 172 21.73 -2.30 -13.63
N ILE A 173 21.77 -3.08 -12.56
CA ILE A 173 21.66 -2.58 -11.18
C ILE A 173 22.89 -1.71 -10.85
N GLU A 174 24.07 -2.16 -11.24
CA GLU A 174 25.31 -1.41 -11.04
C GLU A 174 25.28 -0.05 -11.76
N GLU A 175 24.88 -0.04 -13.04
CA GLU A 175 24.73 1.19 -13.83
C GLU A 175 23.67 2.13 -13.24
N TYR A 176 22.54 1.59 -12.80
CA TYR A 176 21.49 2.37 -12.14
C TYR A 176 22.03 3.15 -10.93
N PHE A 177 22.79 2.49 -10.07
CA PHE A 177 23.36 3.14 -8.89
C PHE A 177 24.54 4.06 -9.22
N LYS A 178 25.41 3.67 -10.15
CA LYS A 178 26.53 4.51 -10.60
C LYS A 178 26.08 5.81 -11.25
N ASN A 179 24.93 5.80 -11.92
CA ASN A 179 24.33 6.98 -12.53
C ASN A 179 23.44 7.78 -11.55
N SER A 180 23.24 7.30 -10.32
CA SER A 180 22.57 8.10 -9.30
C SER A 180 23.50 9.22 -8.82
N ASN A 181 23.00 10.44 -8.74
CA ASN A 181 23.76 11.58 -8.17
C ASN A 181 23.75 11.56 -6.64
N PHE A 182 23.81 10.37 -6.03
CA PHE A 182 23.72 10.19 -4.59
C PHE A 182 25.12 10.00 -4.01
N HIS A 183 25.64 10.99 -3.26
CA HIS A 183 27.00 11.04 -2.75
C HIS A 183 27.03 11.50 -1.27
N ASP A 184 26.25 10.83 -0.42
CA ASP A 184 26.09 11.22 0.99
C ASP A 184 27.01 10.47 1.96
N GLY A 185 27.93 9.65 1.44
CA GLY A 185 28.84 8.83 2.25
C GLY A 185 28.19 7.57 2.84
N SER A 186 26.91 7.32 2.57
CA SER A 186 26.21 6.14 3.10
C SER A 186 26.61 4.84 2.43
N THR A 187 26.25 3.72 3.06
CA THR A 187 26.41 2.38 2.52
C THR A 187 25.07 1.66 2.47
N LEU A 188 24.72 1.16 1.30
CA LEU A 188 23.52 0.38 1.07
C LEU A 188 23.89 -1.10 0.83
N TYR A 189 23.17 -2.00 1.48
CA TYR A 189 23.22 -3.43 1.22
C TYR A 189 21.92 -3.89 0.59
N ILE A 190 22.02 -4.58 -0.56
CA ILE A 190 20.87 -5.14 -1.27
C ILE A 190 21.06 -6.65 -1.34
N SER A 191 20.03 -7.39 -0.96
CA SER A 191 19.96 -8.83 -1.12
C SER A 191 18.82 -9.19 -2.07
N LEU A 192 19.14 -9.81 -3.18
CA LEU A 192 18.16 -10.35 -4.11
C LEU A 192 17.88 -11.80 -3.73
N SER A 193 16.63 -12.10 -3.50
CA SER A 193 16.18 -13.46 -3.19
C SER A 193 15.41 -14.08 -4.36
N ASN A 194 15.30 -15.40 -4.34
CA ASN A 194 14.38 -16.09 -5.23
C ASN A 194 12.91 -15.69 -4.96
N ALA A 195 12.01 -16.03 -5.87
CA ALA A 195 10.59 -15.64 -5.80
C ALA A 195 9.87 -16.12 -4.53
N ASN A 196 10.38 -17.13 -3.85
CA ASN A 196 9.81 -17.66 -2.60
C ASN A 196 10.49 -17.13 -1.34
N PHE A 197 11.50 -16.26 -1.46
CA PHE A 197 12.32 -15.73 -0.37
C PHE A 197 13.01 -16.80 0.48
N THR A 198 13.26 -17.99 -0.08
CA THR A 198 13.92 -19.09 0.64
C THR A 198 15.42 -19.06 0.53
N LYS A 199 15.97 -18.36 -0.48
CA LYS A 199 17.41 -18.29 -0.75
C LYS A 199 17.75 -16.90 -1.29
N ASN A 200 18.81 -16.30 -0.74
CA ASN A 200 19.44 -15.14 -1.35
C ASN A 200 20.33 -15.60 -2.51
N GLU A 201 20.08 -15.06 -3.68
CA GLU A 201 20.81 -15.42 -4.89
C GLU A 201 22.00 -14.50 -5.12
N LEU A 202 21.85 -13.23 -4.81
CA LEU A 202 22.88 -12.23 -5.04
C LEU A 202 22.83 -11.14 -3.99
N ASN A 203 23.99 -10.70 -3.49
CA ASN A 203 24.08 -9.59 -2.55
C ASN A 203 25.04 -8.54 -3.07
N PHE A 204 24.70 -7.28 -2.85
CA PHE A 204 25.49 -6.11 -3.22
C PHE A 204 25.77 -5.26 -2.01
N LYS A 205 26.96 -4.68 -2.00
CA LYS A 205 27.33 -3.55 -1.15
C LYS A 205 27.62 -2.36 -2.04
N ILE A 206 26.97 -1.24 -1.78
CA ILE A 206 27.08 -0.01 -2.54
C ILE A 206 27.49 1.09 -1.56
N ASN A 207 28.64 1.71 -1.80
CA ASN A 207 29.09 2.86 -1.03
C ASN A 207 28.89 4.11 -1.88
N PHE A 208 28.13 5.07 -1.37
CA PHE A 208 27.84 6.33 -2.02
C PHE A 208 28.88 7.40 -1.62
N LEU A 209 30.10 7.23 -2.14
CA LEU A 209 31.21 8.17 -2.03
C LEU A 209 31.27 9.05 -3.28
N ASP A 210 32.27 9.90 -3.41
CA ASP A 210 32.53 10.72 -4.62
C ASP A 210 32.51 9.89 -5.91
N LYS A 211 33.00 8.66 -5.82
CA LYS A 211 32.79 7.62 -6.84
C LYS A 211 32.03 6.46 -6.19
N ILE A 212 30.87 6.17 -6.74
CA ILE A 212 30.02 5.07 -6.25
C ILE A 212 30.77 3.75 -6.41
N ASN A 213 30.97 3.06 -5.31
CA ASN A 213 31.65 1.77 -5.28
C ASN A 213 30.62 0.65 -5.12
N PHE A 214 30.46 -0.14 -6.18
CA PHE A 214 29.55 -1.28 -6.25
C PHE A 214 30.32 -2.57 -6.15
N LYS A 215 29.97 -3.45 -5.20
CA LYS A 215 30.60 -4.76 -4.98
C LYS A 215 29.57 -5.84 -4.78
N ILE A 216 29.77 -6.99 -5.45
CA ILE A 216 29.07 -8.24 -5.15
C ILE A 216 29.74 -8.86 -3.92
N ILE A 217 28.94 -9.26 -2.93
CA ILE A 217 29.43 -9.89 -1.70
C ILE A 217 28.70 -11.21 -1.44
N ASN A 218 29.36 -12.15 -0.79
CA ASN A 218 28.75 -13.41 -0.39
C ASN A 218 27.89 -13.24 0.89
N ASN A 219 27.05 -14.25 1.19
CA ASN A 219 26.15 -14.21 2.33
C ASN A 219 26.87 -14.07 3.68
N ASP A 220 28.04 -14.69 3.84
CA ASP A 220 28.78 -14.65 5.12
C ASP A 220 29.36 -13.27 5.34
N LYS A 221 29.90 -12.66 4.30
CA LYS A 221 30.40 -11.28 4.35
C LYS A 221 29.26 -10.30 4.62
N LEU A 222 28.10 -10.48 3.98
CA LEU A 222 26.89 -9.69 4.24
C LEU A 222 26.51 -9.77 5.72
N LYS A 223 26.37 -10.99 6.26
CA LYS A 223 26.01 -11.21 7.68
C LYS A 223 27.02 -10.57 8.64
N LYS A 224 28.31 -10.68 8.33
CA LYS A 224 29.39 -10.10 9.16
C LYS A 224 29.31 -8.57 9.15
N GLU A 225 29.17 -7.96 7.98
CA GLU A 225 29.11 -6.50 7.86
C GLU A 225 27.82 -5.95 8.48
N LEU A 226 26.69 -6.65 8.32
CA LEU A 226 25.42 -6.28 8.93
C LEU A 226 25.43 -6.33 10.47
N LYS A 227 26.18 -7.22 11.09
CA LYS A 227 26.34 -7.26 12.56
C LYS A 227 27.13 -6.06 13.11
N ILE A 228 27.99 -5.46 12.31
CA ILE A 228 28.86 -4.35 12.70
C ILE A 228 28.13 -3.00 12.52
N SER A 229 27.22 -2.91 11.57
CA SER A 229 26.46 -1.69 11.28
C SER A 229 25.32 -1.50 12.27
N LYS A 230 25.25 -0.32 12.90
CA LYS A 230 24.18 0.05 13.85
C LYS A 230 22.89 0.52 13.17
N SER A 231 22.87 0.67 11.86
CA SER A 231 21.73 1.19 11.11
C SER A 231 21.43 0.26 9.93
N PHE A 232 20.25 -0.34 9.93
CA PHE A 232 19.84 -1.27 8.90
C PHE A 232 18.60 -0.79 8.16
N TYR A 233 18.70 -0.69 6.84
CA TYR A 233 17.55 -0.69 5.96
C TYR A 233 17.57 -1.99 5.15
N TYR A 234 16.65 -2.89 5.43
CA TYR A 234 16.45 -4.12 4.68
C TYR A 234 15.35 -3.87 3.66
N PHE A 235 15.69 -3.91 2.38
CA PHE A 235 14.70 -4.03 1.31
C PHE A 235 14.71 -5.47 0.83
N LYS A 236 13.60 -6.18 1.05
CA LYS A 236 13.32 -7.48 0.42
C LYS A 236 12.46 -7.30 -0.79
#